data_70c6c5260d0f6d44b8945faa836cb2f1
#
_entry.id   70c6c5260d0f6d44b8945faa836cb2f1
#
_cell.length_a   1.000
_cell.length_b   1.000
_cell.length_c   1.000
_cell.angle_alpha   90.00
_cell.angle_beta   90.00
_cell.angle_gamma   90.00
#
_symmetry.space_group_name_H-M   'P 1'
#
loop_
_entity.id
_entity.type
_entity.pdbx_description
1 polymer ?
#
loop_
_entity_poly.entity_id
_entity_poly.type
_entity_poly.pdbx_seq_one_letter_code
_entity_poly.pdbx_strand_id
1 'polypeptide(L)'
;MSGKPTIHLIGTGGTISGAGSSATTAAYESGCLEASELVAEVEGLSKFSNIQTENLFATGSENLGPNQWRILARRIEELTKSKNVDGVVVTHGTDTLEEASFFLHLVCKPSKPVVLTAAMRPATALSADGQANLFQAILAATIPQLKGHGCLLYTSPSPR
;
A
#
# COMPACT_ATOMS: atom_id res chain seq x y z
N MET A 1 25.07 14.32 4.56
CA MET A 1 24.20 13.23 5.04
C MET A 1 22.93 13.30 4.22
N SER A 2 22.63 12.30 3.39
CA SER A 2 21.33 12.25 2.71
C SER A 2 20.27 12.08 3.78
N GLY A 3 19.26 12.95 3.77
CA GLY A 3 18.11 12.81 4.67
C GLY A 3 17.42 11.46 4.48
N LYS A 4 16.53 11.08 5.40
CA LYS A 4 15.72 9.87 5.24
C LYS A 4 14.89 9.97 3.96
N PRO A 5 14.73 8.87 3.20
CA PRO A 5 13.88 8.86 2.02
C PRO A 5 12.43 9.19 2.39
N THR A 6 11.74 9.87 1.49
CA THR A 6 10.32 10.19 1.65
C THR A 6 9.49 9.19 0.84
N ILE A 7 8.67 8.42 1.52
CA ILE A 7 7.75 7.44 0.92
C ILE A 7 6.33 8.01 0.95
N HIS A 8 5.66 7.95 -0.19
CA HIS A 8 4.26 8.34 -0.29
C HIS A 8 3.37 7.09 -0.28
N LEU A 9 2.50 7.00 0.72
CA LEU A 9 1.53 5.92 0.88
C LEU A 9 0.16 6.35 0.33
N ILE A 10 -0.36 5.58 -0.62
CA ILE A 10 -1.70 5.72 -1.18
C ILE A 10 -2.59 4.64 -0.58
N GLY A 11 -3.62 5.02 0.17
CA GLY A 11 -4.69 4.14 0.60
C GLY A 11 -5.74 3.97 -0.49
N THR A 12 -6.13 2.73 -0.81
CA THR A 12 -7.25 2.43 -1.70
C THR A 12 -8.36 1.63 -1.03
N GLY A 13 -8.23 1.37 0.27
CA GLY A 13 -9.16 0.55 1.04
C GLY A 13 -8.69 -0.90 1.16
N GLY A 14 -9.63 -1.84 1.05
CA GLY A 14 -9.40 -3.27 1.20
C GLY A 14 -9.32 -3.73 2.66
N THR A 15 -9.05 -5.01 2.84
CA THR A 15 -8.97 -5.69 4.15
C THR A 15 -7.87 -5.09 5.04
N ILE A 16 -6.76 -4.65 4.47
CA ILE A 16 -5.64 -4.05 5.22
C ILE A 16 -6.07 -2.82 6.03
N SER A 17 -7.04 -2.07 5.53
CA SER A 17 -7.67 -0.93 6.20
C SER A 17 -9.07 -1.26 6.72
N GLY A 18 -9.41 -2.55 6.79
CA GLY A 18 -10.69 -3.02 7.31
C GLY A 18 -10.72 -3.04 8.84
N ALA A 19 -11.87 -2.67 9.38
CA ALA A 19 -12.13 -2.73 10.82
C ALA A 19 -13.39 -3.52 11.14
N GLY A 20 -13.30 -4.40 12.14
CA GLY A 20 -14.41 -5.14 12.70
C GLY A 20 -14.75 -4.66 14.11
N SER A 21 -15.94 -5.06 14.59
CA SER A 21 -16.42 -4.69 15.93
C SER A 21 -15.63 -5.35 17.06
N SER A 22 -14.89 -6.40 16.80
CA SER A 22 -14.02 -7.09 17.77
C SER A 22 -12.88 -7.84 17.08
N ALA A 23 -11.81 -8.12 17.83
CA ALA A 23 -10.62 -8.84 17.33
C ALA A 23 -10.89 -10.29 16.90
N THR A 24 -12.00 -10.88 17.34
CA THR A 24 -12.41 -12.28 17.06
C THR A 24 -13.52 -12.38 16.03
N THR A 25 -14.08 -11.26 15.59
CA THR A 25 -15.16 -11.24 14.60
C THR A 25 -14.60 -11.39 13.20
N ALA A 26 -15.20 -12.29 12.42
CA ALA A 26 -14.89 -12.43 10.99
C ALA A 26 -15.55 -11.32 10.13
N ALA A 27 -16.59 -10.67 10.66
CA ALA A 27 -17.27 -9.59 9.97
C ALA A 27 -16.50 -8.28 10.17
N TYR A 28 -16.15 -7.62 9.09
CA TYR A 28 -15.47 -6.32 9.06
C TYR A 28 -15.95 -5.50 7.85
N GLU A 29 -15.74 -4.22 7.91
CA GLU A 29 -15.96 -3.30 6.80
C GLU A 29 -14.60 -2.91 6.20
N SER A 30 -14.45 -3.03 4.89
CA SER A 30 -13.23 -2.67 4.16
C SER A 30 -13.11 -1.16 4.03
N GLY A 31 -11.89 -0.63 4.13
CA GLY A 31 -11.63 0.78 3.89
C GLY A 31 -12.03 1.73 5.02
N CYS A 32 -12.21 1.21 6.24
CA CYS A 32 -12.57 2.03 7.41
C CYS A 32 -11.43 2.91 7.91
N LEU A 33 -10.19 2.40 7.88
CA LEU A 33 -9.02 3.12 8.37
C LEU A 33 -8.36 3.92 7.26
N GLU A 34 -7.96 5.13 7.58
CA GLU A 34 -7.17 5.95 6.68
C GLU A 34 -5.71 5.49 6.62
N ALA A 35 -5.03 5.85 5.54
CA ALA A 35 -3.61 5.53 5.35
C ALA A 35 -2.72 6.09 6.48
N SER A 36 -3.09 7.24 7.04
CA SER A 36 -2.42 7.85 8.19
C SER A 36 -2.55 7.02 9.46
N GLU A 37 -3.71 6.42 9.69
CA GLU A 37 -3.97 5.54 10.84
C GLU A 37 -3.17 4.24 10.72
N LEU A 38 -3.13 3.65 9.52
CA LEU A 38 -2.32 2.46 9.25
C LEU A 38 -0.83 2.70 9.54
N VAL A 39 -0.31 3.87 9.17
CA VAL A 39 1.09 4.24 9.46
C VAL A 39 1.31 4.42 10.96
N ALA A 40 0.37 5.01 11.66
CA ALA A 40 0.49 5.27 13.09
C ALA A 40 0.55 3.98 13.93
N GLU A 41 -0.07 2.90 13.45
CA GLU A 41 -0.06 1.59 14.10
C GLU A 41 1.27 0.81 13.91
N VAL A 42 2.14 1.24 12.99
CA VAL A 42 3.38 0.52 12.69
C VAL A 42 4.57 1.22 13.35
N GLU A 43 5.04 0.66 14.46
CA GLU A 43 6.19 1.20 15.17
C GLU A 43 7.49 1.17 14.35
N GLY A 44 8.29 2.20 14.50
CA GLY A 44 9.65 2.24 13.97
C GLY A 44 9.78 2.71 12.52
N LEU A 45 8.71 2.88 11.76
CA LEU A 45 8.76 3.37 10.36
C LEU A 45 9.49 4.71 10.25
N SER A 46 9.26 5.61 11.18
CA SER A 46 9.93 6.92 11.23
C SER A 46 11.45 6.87 11.38
N LYS A 47 12.02 5.73 11.77
CA LYS A 47 13.47 5.52 11.81
C LYS A 47 14.07 5.39 10.41
N PHE A 48 13.32 4.87 9.46
CA PHE A 48 13.78 4.51 8.11
C PHE A 48 13.37 5.52 7.04
N SER A 49 12.19 6.13 7.16
CA SER A 49 11.63 7.02 6.15
C SER A 49 10.77 8.12 6.73
N ASN A 50 10.60 9.20 5.97
CA ASN A 50 9.52 10.15 6.15
C ASN A 50 8.32 9.61 5.36
N ILE A 51 7.12 9.58 5.94
CA ILE A 51 5.94 9.03 5.28
C ILE A 51 4.92 10.14 5.08
N GLN A 52 4.47 10.28 3.84
CA GLN A 52 3.33 11.10 3.45
C GLN A 52 2.18 10.16 3.09
N THR A 53 0.97 10.51 3.43
CA THR A 53 -0.21 9.64 3.23
C THR A 53 -1.30 10.36 2.48
N GLU A 54 -2.05 9.63 1.66
CA GLU A 54 -3.31 10.06 1.08
C GLU A 54 -4.26 8.87 0.93
N ASN A 55 -5.56 9.13 0.95
CA ASN A 55 -6.58 8.15 0.60
C ASN A 55 -7.12 8.50 -0.79
N LEU A 56 -6.90 7.61 -1.74
CA LEU A 56 -7.44 7.77 -3.09
C LEU A 56 -8.82 7.12 -3.21
N PHE A 57 -9.00 5.99 -2.53
CA PHE A 57 -10.27 5.27 -2.41
C PHE A 57 -10.39 4.69 -1.00
N ALA A 58 -11.63 4.36 -0.60
CA ALA A 58 -11.95 3.76 0.70
C ALA A 58 -13.06 2.71 0.50
N THR A 59 -12.72 1.58 -0.15
CA THR A 59 -13.68 0.53 -0.49
C THR A 59 -13.01 -0.83 -0.59
N GLY A 60 -13.81 -1.90 -0.68
CA GLY A 60 -13.31 -3.22 -1.05
C GLY A 60 -12.82 -3.24 -2.49
N SER A 61 -11.80 -4.05 -2.77
CA SER A 61 -11.15 -4.07 -4.09
C SER A 61 -12.02 -4.67 -5.19
N GLU A 62 -13.06 -5.42 -4.85
CA GLU A 62 -14.09 -5.89 -5.77
C GLU A 62 -14.83 -4.74 -6.49
N ASN A 63 -14.80 -3.54 -5.88
CA ASN A 63 -15.36 -2.31 -6.46
C ASN A 63 -14.35 -1.48 -7.24
N LEU A 64 -13.08 -1.92 -7.30
CA LEU A 64 -12.01 -1.24 -8.02
C LEU A 64 -11.71 -1.95 -9.34
N GLY A 65 -11.99 -1.27 -10.44
CA GLY A 65 -11.79 -1.79 -11.79
C GLY A 65 -10.87 -0.90 -12.63
N PRO A 66 -10.84 -1.11 -13.96
CA PRO A 66 -9.93 -0.41 -14.87
C PRO A 66 -9.98 1.12 -14.79
N ASN A 67 -11.14 1.71 -14.50
CA ASN A 67 -11.26 3.17 -14.37
C ASN A 67 -10.51 3.68 -13.12
N GLN A 68 -10.69 3.03 -11.98
CA GLN A 68 -10.02 3.35 -10.73
C GLN A 68 -8.51 3.07 -10.85
N TRP A 69 -8.11 1.97 -11.48
CA TRP A 69 -6.70 1.67 -11.72
C TRP A 69 -6.02 2.70 -12.62
N ARG A 70 -6.73 3.28 -13.60
CA ARG A 70 -6.20 4.40 -14.42
C ARG A 70 -5.98 5.66 -13.59
N ILE A 71 -6.88 5.96 -12.64
CA ILE A 71 -6.71 7.10 -11.72
C ILE A 71 -5.47 6.84 -10.84
N LEU A 72 -5.37 5.64 -10.26
CA LEU A 72 -4.22 5.23 -9.46
C LEU A 72 -2.90 5.31 -10.24
N ALA A 73 -2.89 4.81 -11.50
CA ALA A 73 -1.71 4.87 -12.37
C ALA A 73 -1.23 6.30 -12.60
N ARG A 74 -2.14 7.23 -12.91
CA ARG A 74 -1.81 8.65 -13.07
C ARG A 74 -1.23 9.25 -11.79
N ARG A 75 -1.83 8.92 -10.64
CA ARG A 75 -1.35 9.43 -9.36
C ARG A 75 0.05 8.92 -9.04
N ILE A 76 0.32 7.64 -9.27
CA ILE A 76 1.65 7.05 -9.12
C ILE A 76 2.68 7.76 -10.04
N GLU A 77 2.33 8.02 -11.29
CA GLU A 77 3.23 8.73 -12.21
C GLU A 77 3.52 10.17 -11.76
N GLU A 78 2.53 10.90 -11.26
CA GLU A 78 2.72 12.24 -10.70
C GLU A 78 3.70 12.22 -9.52
N LEU A 79 3.47 11.31 -8.56
CA LEU A 79 4.31 11.18 -7.38
C LEU A 79 5.74 10.76 -7.71
N THR A 80 5.91 9.82 -8.63
CA THR A 80 7.25 9.36 -9.01
C THR A 80 8.05 10.40 -9.79
N LYS A 81 7.40 11.39 -10.41
CA LYS A 81 8.05 12.57 -11.02
C LYS A 81 8.42 13.66 -10.00
N SER A 82 7.79 13.67 -8.84
CA SER A 82 8.04 14.67 -7.79
C SER A 82 9.44 14.51 -7.18
N LYS A 83 10.18 15.61 -7.02
CA LYS A 83 11.51 15.59 -6.36
C LYS A 83 11.42 15.30 -4.85
N ASN A 84 10.24 15.45 -4.26
CA ASN A 84 10.00 15.32 -2.83
C ASN A 84 9.55 13.91 -2.41
N VAL A 85 9.48 12.96 -3.33
CA VAL A 85 9.09 11.57 -3.09
C VAL A 85 10.19 10.67 -3.59
N ASP A 86 10.61 9.68 -2.82
CA ASP A 86 11.65 8.70 -3.17
C ASP A 86 11.09 7.33 -3.53
N GLY A 87 9.88 7.02 -3.09
CA GLY A 87 9.16 5.79 -3.40
C GLY A 87 7.67 5.92 -3.14
N VAL A 88 6.87 5.04 -3.71
CA VAL A 88 5.42 4.98 -3.54
C VAL A 88 5.03 3.60 -3.02
N VAL A 89 4.17 3.57 -2.02
CA VAL A 89 3.50 2.36 -1.54
C VAL A 89 2.00 2.51 -1.74
N VAL A 90 1.34 1.44 -2.15
CA VAL A 90 -0.12 1.40 -2.29
C VAL A 90 -0.66 0.28 -1.42
N THR A 91 -1.58 0.57 -0.51
CA THR A 91 -2.39 -0.44 0.17
C THR A 91 -3.64 -0.72 -0.64
N HIS A 92 -3.93 -2.01 -0.89
CA HIS A 92 -5.01 -2.45 -1.76
C HIS A 92 -5.74 -3.64 -1.14
N GLY A 93 -6.95 -3.93 -1.59
CA GLY A 93 -7.66 -5.15 -1.20
C GLY A 93 -7.18 -6.35 -1.99
N THR A 94 -7.38 -7.55 -1.42
CA THR A 94 -6.85 -8.80 -1.98
C THR A 94 -7.62 -9.34 -3.18
N ASP A 95 -8.91 -8.98 -3.36
CA ASP A 95 -9.76 -9.57 -4.40
C ASP A 95 -9.30 -9.25 -5.83
N THR A 96 -8.73 -8.07 -6.04
CA THR A 96 -8.20 -7.64 -7.35
C THR A 96 -6.76 -7.13 -7.28
N LEU A 97 -6.00 -7.59 -6.29
CA LEU A 97 -4.62 -7.18 -6.07
C LEU A 97 -3.71 -7.56 -7.24
N GLU A 98 -3.87 -8.77 -7.75
CA GLU A 98 -3.06 -9.32 -8.85
C GLU A 98 -3.32 -8.55 -10.14
N GLU A 99 -4.58 -8.32 -10.47
CA GLU A 99 -5.00 -7.60 -11.67
C GLU A 99 -4.54 -6.13 -11.60
N ALA A 100 -4.75 -5.48 -10.46
CA ALA A 100 -4.31 -4.10 -10.26
C ALA A 100 -2.79 -3.98 -10.37
N SER A 101 -2.03 -4.87 -9.73
CA SER A 101 -0.57 -4.86 -9.77
C SER A 101 -0.04 -5.11 -11.19
N PHE A 102 -0.63 -6.07 -11.91
CA PHE A 102 -0.24 -6.37 -13.29
C PHE A 102 -0.60 -5.23 -14.24
N PHE A 103 -1.81 -4.65 -14.10
CA PHE A 103 -2.21 -3.46 -14.87
C PHE A 103 -1.21 -2.32 -14.67
N LEU A 104 -0.90 -1.98 -13.40
CA LEU A 104 0.06 -0.92 -13.09
C LEU A 104 1.45 -1.23 -13.63
N HIS A 105 1.89 -2.49 -13.58
CA HIS A 105 3.17 -2.90 -14.14
C HIS A 105 3.25 -2.66 -15.65
N LEU A 106 2.16 -2.90 -16.38
CA LEU A 106 2.12 -2.71 -17.83
C LEU A 106 2.01 -1.24 -18.26
N VAL A 107 1.25 -0.43 -17.51
CA VAL A 107 0.93 0.95 -17.95
C VAL A 107 1.82 2.02 -17.32
N CYS A 108 2.33 1.80 -16.10
CA CYS A 108 3.21 2.74 -15.43
C CYS A 108 4.67 2.47 -15.78
N LYS A 109 5.42 3.55 -16.00
CA LYS A 109 6.89 3.51 -16.11
C LYS A 109 7.50 4.34 -14.98
N PRO A 110 7.39 3.90 -13.73
CA PRO A 110 7.80 4.70 -12.60
C PRO A 110 9.32 4.88 -12.59
N SER A 111 9.76 6.11 -12.35
CA SER A 111 11.18 6.43 -12.18
C SER A 111 11.70 6.13 -10.77
N LYS A 112 10.83 5.66 -9.87
CA LYS A 112 11.08 5.35 -8.47
C LYS A 112 10.42 4.03 -8.09
N PRO A 113 10.84 3.37 -6.99
CA PRO A 113 10.18 2.16 -6.52
C PRO A 113 8.69 2.39 -6.28
N VAL A 114 7.87 1.45 -6.75
CA VAL A 114 6.42 1.38 -6.50
C VAL A 114 6.10 0.00 -5.98
N VAL A 115 5.50 -0.09 -4.80
CA VAL A 115 5.18 -1.36 -4.13
C VAL A 115 3.71 -1.38 -3.75
N LEU A 116 2.98 -2.38 -4.23
CA LEU A 116 1.64 -2.70 -3.74
C LEU A 116 1.72 -3.68 -2.58
N THR A 117 0.82 -3.52 -1.62
CA THR A 117 0.65 -4.46 -0.51
C THR A 117 -0.81 -4.55 -0.09
N ALA A 118 -1.15 -5.67 0.56
CA ALA A 118 -2.48 -5.95 1.07
C ALA A 118 -2.38 -6.77 2.36
N ALA A 119 -3.52 -7.12 2.94
CA ALA A 119 -3.61 -8.02 4.09
C ALA A 119 -4.75 -9.02 3.93
N MET A 120 -4.57 -10.22 4.46
CA MET A 120 -5.60 -11.25 4.49
C MET A 120 -6.55 -11.08 5.67
N ARG A 121 -6.14 -10.33 6.70
CA ARG A 121 -6.92 -10.10 7.92
C ARG A 121 -7.08 -8.61 8.17
N PRO A 122 -8.26 -8.18 8.66
CA PRO A 122 -8.51 -6.78 8.97
C PRO A 122 -7.59 -6.28 10.09
N ALA A 123 -7.34 -4.97 10.11
CA ALA A 123 -6.42 -4.35 11.07
C ALA A 123 -6.79 -4.65 12.54
N THR A 124 -8.08 -4.79 12.84
CA THR A 124 -8.57 -5.11 14.20
C THR A 124 -8.47 -6.59 14.58
N ALA A 125 -8.07 -7.48 13.66
CA ALA A 125 -7.98 -8.91 13.97
C ALA A 125 -6.80 -9.22 14.89
N LEU A 126 -6.95 -10.19 15.78
CA LEU A 126 -5.94 -10.63 16.75
C LEU A 126 -4.59 -11.02 16.10
N SER A 127 -4.64 -11.50 14.86
CA SER A 127 -3.46 -11.92 14.10
C SER A 127 -3.37 -11.16 12.77
N ALA A 128 -3.64 -9.84 12.78
CA ALA A 128 -3.54 -8.98 11.61
C ALA A 128 -2.14 -9.05 10.99
N ASP A 129 -2.08 -9.27 9.67
CA ASP A 129 -0.84 -9.34 8.90
C ASP A 129 -0.48 -8.00 8.22
N GLY A 130 -1.43 -7.05 8.21
CA GLY A 130 -1.30 -5.77 7.51
C GLY A 130 -0.14 -4.92 7.98
N GLN A 131 0.10 -4.84 9.30
CA GLN A 131 1.20 -4.04 9.87
C GLN A 131 2.56 -4.53 9.38
N ALA A 132 2.79 -5.84 9.41
CA ALA A 132 4.05 -6.43 8.93
C ALA A 132 4.22 -6.24 7.42
N ASN A 133 3.15 -6.43 6.64
CA ASN A 133 3.16 -6.23 5.19
C ASN A 133 3.43 -4.77 4.82
N LEU A 134 2.79 -3.82 5.50
CA LEU A 134 3.01 -2.39 5.30
C LEU A 134 4.45 -1.99 5.63
N PHE A 135 4.98 -2.47 6.76
CA PHE A 135 6.36 -2.22 7.16
C PHE A 135 7.35 -2.67 6.08
N GLN A 136 7.22 -3.89 5.59
CA GLN A 136 8.09 -4.45 4.57
C GLN A 136 7.94 -3.76 3.21
N ALA A 137 6.71 -3.39 2.83
CA ALA A 137 6.47 -2.65 1.61
C ALA A 137 7.13 -1.26 1.64
N ILE A 138 7.05 -0.57 2.78
CA ILE A 138 7.72 0.73 2.97
C ILE A 138 9.24 0.56 2.92
N LEU A 139 9.81 -0.44 3.60
CA LEU A 139 11.25 -0.73 3.51
C LEU A 139 11.68 -1.00 2.07
N ALA A 140 10.95 -1.83 1.34
CA ALA A 140 11.23 -2.10 -0.08
C ALA A 140 11.21 -0.82 -0.91
N ALA A 141 10.24 0.06 -0.69
CA ALA A 141 10.14 1.33 -1.40
C ALA A 141 11.32 2.30 -1.11
N THR A 142 12.08 2.10 -0.04
CA THR A 142 13.30 2.89 0.26
C THR A 142 14.53 2.41 -0.51
N ILE A 143 14.47 1.27 -1.19
CA ILE A 143 15.62 0.63 -1.85
C ILE A 143 15.80 1.19 -3.27
N PRO A 144 16.85 2.00 -3.55
CA PRO A 144 17.02 2.62 -4.86
C PRO A 144 17.21 1.62 -6.01
N GLN A 145 17.73 0.43 -5.72
CA GLN A 145 17.95 -0.63 -6.70
C GLN A 145 16.66 -1.19 -7.29
N LEU A 146 15.51 -0.97 -6.63
CA LEU A 146 14.20 -1.39 -7.11
C LEU A 146 13.59 -0.42 -8.15
N LYS A 147 14.28 0.66 -8.49
CA LYS A 147 13.86 1.57 -9.58
C LYS A 147 13.84 0.84 -10.91
N GLY A 148 12.80 1.09 -11.69
CA GLY A 148 12.68 0.53 -13.04
C GLY A 148 12.19 -0.93 -13.10
N HIS A 149 11.87 -1.56 -11.97
CA HIS A 149 11.33 -2.92 -11.94
C HIS A 149 9.79 -2.96 -12.11
N GLY A 150 9.18 -1.82 -12.48
CA GLY A 150 7.73 -1.71 -12.62
C GLY A 150 7.03 -1.62 -11.28
N CYS A 151 5.83 -2.18 -11.21
CA CYS A 151 5.08 -2.30 -9.97
C CYS A 151 5.44 -3.60 -9.26
N LEU A 152 5.93 -3.50 -8.04
CA LEU A 152 6.27 -4.64 -7.20
C LEU A 152 5.08 -4.99 -6.31
N LEU A 153 4.90 -6.28 -6.04
CA LEU A 153 3.88 -6.78 -5.12
C LEU A 153 4.54 -7.40 -3.90
N TYR A 154 4.15 -6.95 -2.71
CA TYR A 154 4.58 -7.53 -1.44
C TYR A 154 3.39 -8.00 -0.61
N THR A 155 3.37 -9.26 -0.28
CA THR A 155 2.45 -9.85 0.71
C THR A 155 3.22 -10.88 1.54
N SER A 156 2.77 -11.14 2.77
CA SER A 156 3.26 -12.29 3.53
C SER A 156 2.94 -13.58 2.78
N PRO A 157 3.83 -14.58 2.80
CA PRO A 157 3.49 -15.88 2.26
C PRO A 157 2.27 -16.43 3.00
N SER A 158 1.27 -16.90 2.23
CA SER A 158 0.10 -17.56 2.80
C SER A 158 0.56 -18.78 3.61
N PRO A 159 0.13 -18.94 4.85
CA PRO A 159 0.38 -20.18 5.58
C PRO A 159 -0.32 -21.31 4.82
N ARG A 160 0.45 -22.28 4.36
CA ARG A 160 -0.04 -23.52 3.78
C ARG A 160 -0.31 -24.54 4.86
#